data_4ca8f9ebc1f829692d71d006c519b252
#
_entry.id   4ca8f9ebc1f829692d71d006c519b252
#
_cell.length_a   1.000
_cell.length_b   1.000
_cell.length_c   1.000
_cell.angle_alpha   90.00
_cell.angle_beta   90.00
_cell.angle_gamma   90.00
#
_symmetry.space_group_name_H-M   'P 1'
#
loop_
_entity.id
_entity.type
_entity.pdbx_description
1 polymer ?
#
loop_
_entity_poly.entity_id
_entity_poly.type
_entity_poly.pdbx_seq_one_letter_code
_entity_poly.pdbx_strand_id
1 'polypeptide(L)'
;MNIKTSIKKIIPYAILCRAKLHLEKKRGNQTYSEIEASIDATFEHQFDKKVDWDNPTSYNEKLQVSKLYAVSKDKIQLTDKIAVEEWVKRQLGGSDDCHFIPLIAAYDSVDDIDFSQLPEKYVIKMNNDSGSALVIDKDRPFTERNKKEYKYYFQKRNYAYVSYELQYRDIKPKIIIQKYMGHSIRDYKFACFNGKVVSCRVDFDRFGNHTRNIYDKNWTLLPYNKGEYTNNPKTIKKPANFEKMWKLASKLSKGFDQVRVDFYDIDGKIYFGEMTFTNGNGIEAFHPNDYDEKMGQEWKLDMDAISKRREKLLKLNTKIKDVKF
;
A
#
# COMPACT_ATOMS: atom_id res chain seq x y z
N MET A 1 20.68 21.74 -8.99
CA MET A 1 19.52 22.32 -8.26
C MET A 1 18.26 21.86 -8.97
N ASN A 2 17.48 20.98 -8.32
CA ASN A 2 16.41 20.20 -8.99
C ASN A 2 15.22 21.11 -9.32
N ILE A 3 14.86 21.26 -10.61
CA ILE A 3 13.78 22.11 -11.13
C ILE A 3 12.46 21.87 -10.38
N LYS A 4 12.18 20.62 -9.96
CA LYS A 4 11.00 20.27 -9.14
C LYS A 4 10.97 20.98 -7.78
N THR A 5 12.12 21.31 -7.19
CA THR A 5 12.20 21.99 -5.89
C THR A 5 11.99 23.51 -6.03
N SER A 6 12.39 24.09 -7.16
CA SER A 6 12.22 25.52 -7.44
C SER A 6 10.76 25.87 -7.78
N ILE A 7 10.03 25.02 -8.51
CA ILE A 7 8.62 25.24 -8.85
C ILE A 7 7.74 25.21 -7.58
N LYS A 8 8.05 24.34 -6.59
CA LYS A 8 7.29 24.27 -5.33
C LYS A 8 7.36 25.55 -4.47
N LYS A 9 8.36 26.42 -4.69
CA LYS A 9 8.51 27.69 -3.95
C LYS A 9 7.69 28.83 -4.55
N ILE A 10 7.28 28.73 -5.81
CA ILE A 10 6.65 29.83 -6.56
C ILE A 10 5.14 29.68 -6.63
N ILE A 11 4.61 28.44 -6.61
CA ILE A 11 3.16 28.20 -6.74
C ILE A 11 2.52 28.10 -5.35
N PRO A 12 1.47 28.87 -5.03
CA PRO A 12 0.72 28.72 -3.79
C PRO A 12 0.25 27.27 -3.59
N TYR A 13 0.45 26.72 -2.40
CA TYR A 13 0.15 25.30 -2.10
C TYR A 13 -1.28 24.91 -2.43
N ALA A 14 -2.25 25.83 -2.22
CA ALA A 14 -3.65 25.61 -2.57
C ALA A 14 -3.86 25.36 -4.07
N ILE A 15 -3.08 26.00 -4.93
CA ILE A 15 -3.15 25.79 -6.39
C ILE A 15 -2.64 24.39 -6.74
N LEU A 16 -1.55 23.95 -6.12
CA LEU A 16 -1.02 22.61 -6.30
C LEU A 16 -2.04 21.53 -5.86
N CYS A 17 -2.70 21.72 -4.72
CA CYS A 17 -3.75 20.83 -4.25
C CYS A 17 -4.92 20.76 -5.24
N ARG A 18 -5.39 21.91 -5.73
CA ARG A 18 -6.47 21.97 -6.74
C ARG A 18 -6.08 21.27 -8.05
N ALA A 19 -4.86 21.48 -8.52
CA ALA A 19 -4.37 20.82 -9.73
C ALA A 19 -4.31 19.30 -9.57
N LYS A 20 -3.80 18.78 -8.44
CA LYS A 20 -3.79 17.36 -8.13
C LYS A 20 -5.22 16.77 -8.10
N LEU A 21 -6.14 17.42 -7.37
CA LEU A 21 -7.53 16.96 -7.28
C LEU A 21 -8.23 17.00 -8.65
N HIS A 22 -7.91 18.00 -9.49
CA HIS A 22 -8.44 18.06 -10.86
C HIS A 22 -7.96 16.88 -11.71
N LEU A 23 -6.66 16.54 -11.63
CA LEU A 23 -6.10 15.36 -12.32
C LEU A 23 -6.73 14.06 -11.83
N GLU A 24 -6.89 13.89 -10.53
CA GLU A 24 -7.55 12.71 -9.95
C GLU A 24 -9.01 12.62 -10.42
N LYS A 25 -9.76 13.72 -10.41
CA LYS A 25 -11.13 13.78 -10.94
C LYS A 25 -11.19 13.42 -12.44
N LYS A 26 -10.22 13.90 -13.23
CA LYS A 26 -10.10 13.54 -14.64
C LYS A 26 -9.88 12.03 -14.80
N ARG A 27 -8.95 11.45 -14.02
CA ARG A 27 -8.70 10.00 -14.00
C ARG A 27 -9.92 9.19 -13.57
N GLY A 28 -10.67 9.64 -12.56
CA GLY A 28 -11.92 9.01 -12.13
C GLY A 28 -13.02 8.97 -13.20
N ASN A 29 -12.93 9.84 -14.22
CA ASN A 29 -13.85 9.85 -15.36
C ASN A 29 -13.36 9.03 -16.56
N GLN A 30 -12.17 8.46 -16.51
CA GLN A 30 -11.65 7.59 -17.56
C GLN A 30 -12.43 6.27 -17.63
N THR A 31 -12.57 5.77 -18.83
CA THR A 31 -13.04 4.41 -19.12
C THR A 31 -11.93 3.40 -18.85
N TYR A 32 -12.26 2.13 -18.73
CA TYR A 32 -11.26 1.07 -18.54
C TYR A 32 -10.25 1.01 -19.69
N SER A 33 -10.67 1.24 -20.95
CA SER A 33 -9.77 1.31 -22.10
C SER A 33 -8.77 2.47 -21.98
N GLU A 34 -9.21 3.65 -21.57
CA GLU A 34 -8.32 4.80 -21.35
C GLU A 34 -7.34 4.57 -20.19
N ILE A 35 -7.77 3.79 -19.18
CA ILE A 35 -6.91 3.43 -18.05
C ILE A 35 -5.86 2.40 -18.46
N GLU A 36 -6.24 1.36 -19.22
CA GLU A 36 -5.26 0.41 -19.77
C GLU A 36 -4.19 1.15 -20.57
N ALA A 37 -4.59 2.04 -21.48
CA ALA A 37 -3.64 2.85 -22.26
C ALA A 37 -2.74 3.73 -21.37
N SER A 38 -3.27 4.30 -20.28
CA SER A 38 -2.50 5.11 -19.32
C SER A 38 -1.50 4.26 -18.53
N ILE A 39 -1.89 3.04 -18.18
CA ILE A 39 -1.01 2.08 -17.50
C ILE A 39 0.06 1.58 -18.46
N ASP A 40 -0.32 1.22 -19.69
CA ASP A 40 0.62 0.77 -20.72
C ASP A 40 1.73 1.80 -20.96
N ALA A 41 1.38 3.08 -21.08
CA ALA A 41 2.38 4.14 -21.24
C ALA A 41 3.36 4.23 -20.06
N THR A 42 2.86 4.02 -18.82
CA THR A 42 3.71 4.02 -17.63
C THR A 42 4.56 2.76 -17.54
N PHE A 43 3.98 1.62 -17.87
CA PHE A 43 4.62 0.32 -17.84
C PHE A 43 5.71 0.21 -18.90
N GLU A 44 5.42 0.69 -20.12
CA GLU A 44 6.38 0.74 -21.23
C GLU A 44 7.58 1.65 -20.91
N HIS A 45 7.34 2.79 -20.25
CA HIS A 45 8.42 3.66 -19.78
C HIS A 45 9.32 2.98 -18.74
N GLN A 46 8.78 2.08 -17.91
CA GLN A 46 9.50 1.42 -16.82
C GLN A 46 10.17 0.10 -17.23
N PHE A 47 9.56 -0.64 -18.17
CA PHE A 47 9.93 -2.03 -18.48
C PHE A 47 10.18 -2.28 -19.97
N ASP A 48 10.15 -1.24 -20.81
CA ASP A 48 10.32 -1.31 -22.28
C ASP A 48 9.30 -2.25 -22.96
N LYS A 49 8.16 -2.52 -22.32
CA LYS A 49 7.06 -3.33 -22.83
C LYS A 49 5.72 -2.88 -22.27
N LYS A 50 4.63 -3.13 -22.99
CA LYS A 50 3.26 -2.95 -22.49
C LYS A 50 2.84 -4.15 -21.63
N VAL A 51 1.75 -3.96 -20.89
CA VAL A 51 1.11 -5.04 -20.12
C VAL A 51 0.47 -6.03 -21.09
N ASP A 52 0.73 -7.32 -20.93
CA ASP A 52 -0.10 -8.35 -21.57
C ASP A 52 -1.37 -8.56 -20.73
N TRP A 53 -2.44 -7.87 -21.14
CA TRP A 53 -3.72 -7.88 -20.44
C TRP A 53 -4.47 -9.21 -20.54
N ASP A 54 -4.15 -10.02 -21.54
CA ASP A 54 -4.81 -11.30 -21.82
C ASP A 54 -4.06 -12.48 -21.19
N ASN A 55 -2.71 -12.42 -21.19
CA ASN A 55 -1.85 -13.49 -20.70
C ASN A 55 -0.69 -12.95 -19.83
N PRO A 56 -0.97 -12.27 -18.70
CA PRO A 56 0.08 -11.70 -17.86
C PRO A 56 0.94 -12.81 -17.24
N THR A 57 2.26 -12.74 -17.42
CA THR A 57 3.20 -13.74 -16.91
C THR A 57 3.99 -13.23 -15.70
N SER A 58 4.47 -11.98 -15.75
CA SER A 58 5.27 -11.41 -14.68
C SER A 58 4.41 -10.93 -13.50
N TYR A 59 5.03 -10.79 -12.34
CA TYR A 59 4.38 -10.26 -11.15
C TYR A 59 3.81 -8.85 -11.38
N ASN A 60 4.58 -7.97 -12.04
CA ASN A 60 4.15 -6.60 -12.26
C ASN A 60 3.00 -6.52 -13.27
N GLU A 61 2.97 -7.34 -14.33
CA GLU A 61 1.81 -7.45 -15.24
C GLU A 61 0.56 -7.95 -14.50
N LYS A 62 0.69 -9.07 -13.76
CA LYS A 62 -0.41 -9.63 -12.97
C LYS A 62 -0.97 -8.62 -11.97
N LEU A 63 -0.11 -7.76 -11.41
CA LEU A 63 -0.55 -6.73 -10.48
C LEU A 63 -1.34 -5.62 -11.20
N GLN A 64 -0.96 -5.23 -12.44
CA GLN A 64 -1.76 -4.28 -13.23
C GLN A 64 -3.15 -4.85 -13.54
N VAL A 65 -3.21 -6.11 -13.95
CA VAL A 65 -4.47 -6.82 -14.23
C VAL A 65 -5.32 -6.94 -12.97
N SER A 66 -4.74 -7.41 -11.86
CA SER A 66 -5.45 -7.61 -10.59
C SER A 66 -6.02 -6.32 -10.01
N LYS A 67 -5.26 -5.21 -10.02
CA LYS A 67 -5.71 -3.94 -9.45
C LYS A 67 -6.92 -3.32 -10.18
N LEU A 68 -7.13 -3.65 -11.44
CA LEU A 68 -8.29 -3.19 -12.22
C LEU A 68 -9.45 -4.18 -12.19
N TYR A 69 -9.16 -5.46 -12.32
CA TYR A 69 -10.17 -6.47 -12.61
C TYR A 69 -10.44 -7.48 -11.51
N ALA A 70 -9.55 -7.60 -10.51
CA ALA A 70 -9.72 -8.51 -9.38
C ALA A 70 -10.03 -7.79 -8.04
N VAL A 71 -10.63 -6.61 -8.10
CA VAL A 71 -11.10 -5.89 -6.91
C VAL A 71 -12.37 -6.53 -6.37
N SER A 72 -12.45 -6.71 -5.06
CA SER A 72 -13.59 -7.26 -4.33
C SER A 72 -13.92 -6.41 -3.10
N LYS A 73 -15.11 -6.62 -2.53
CA LYS A 73 -15.51 -5.98 -1.26
C LYS A 73 -14.54 -6.29 -0.14
N ASP A 74 -14.03 -7.52 -0.08
CA ASP A 74 -13.05 -7.92 0.93
C ASP A 74 -11.74 -7.14 0.77
N LYS A 75 -11.19 -7.04 -0.45
CA LYS A 75 -9.99 -6.23 -0.71
C LYS A 75 -10.19 -4.77 -0.31
N ILE A 76 -11.38 -4.19 -0.55
CA ILE A 76 -11.72 -2.82 -0.13
C ILE A 76 -11.73 -2.71 1.40
N GLN A 77 -12.45 -3.61 2.10
CA GLN A 77 -12.50 -3.62 3.56
C GLN A 77 -11.11 -3.76 4.19
N LEU A 78 -10.27 -4.65 3.65
CA LEU A 78 -8.95 -4.95 4.20
C LEU A 78 -7.88 -3.88 3.86
N THR A 79 -8.17 -3.02 2.89
CA THR A 79 -7.35 -1.84 2.59
C THR A 79 -7.64 -0.67 3.54
N ASP A 80 -8.83 -0.60 4.13
CA ASP A 80 -9.17 0.38 5.16
C ASP A 80 -8.45 0.07 6.46
N LYS A 81 -7.57 0.98 6.91
CA LYS A 81 -6.74 0.83 8.12
C LYS A 81 -7.53 0.72 9.42
N ILE A 82 -8.84 1.04 9.41
CA ILE A 82 -9.75 0.86 10.56
C ILE A 82 -10.46 -0.49 10.43
N ALA A 83 -11.12 -0.71 9.29
CA ALA A 83 -11.98 -1.89 9.10
C ALA A 83 -11.21 -3.21 9.09
N VAL A 84 -9.94 -3.21 8.68
CA VAL A 84 -9.09 -4.41 8.65
C VAL A 84 -8.86 -5.02 10.03
N GLU A 85 -8.81 -4.21 11.10
CA GLU A 85 -8.51 -4.72 12.45
C GLU A 85 -9.56 -5.72 12.93
N GLU A 86 -10.85 -5.43 12.75
CA GLU A 86 -11.95 -6.32 13.15
C GLU A 86 -11.93 -7.63 12.36
N TRP A 87 -11.59 -7.57 11.07
CA TRP A 87 -11.44 -8.77 10.27
C TRP A 87 -10.27 -9.63 10.76
N VAL A 88 -9.10 -9.02 11.00
CA VAL A 88 -7.91 -9.73 11.52
C VAL A 88 -8.20 -10.37 12.87
N LYS A 89 -8.86 -9.66 13.81
CA LYS A 89 -9.29 -10.23 15.10
C LYS A 89 -10.14 -11.48 14.92
N ARG A 90 -11.15 -11.43 14.04
CA ARG A 90 -11.99 -12.60 13.73
C ARG A 90 -11.19 -13.75 13.15
N GLN A 91 -10.30 -13.48 12.18
CA GLN A 91 -9.46 -14.52 11.57
C GLN A 91 -8.53 -15.19 12.57
N LEU A 92 -8.03 -14.44 13.54
CA LEU A 92 -7.12 -14.94 14.56
C LEU A 92 -7.85 -15.57 15.75
N GLY A 93 -9.18 -15.46 15.83
CA GLY A 93 -9.99 -16.05 16.90
C GLY A 93 -9.81 -15.39 18.26
N GLY A 94 -9.50 -14.08 18.30
CA GLY A 94 -9.28 -13.35 19.54
C GLY A 94 -7.98 -13.71 20.27
N SER A 95 -7.07 -14.42 19.61
CA SER A 95 -5.77 -14.81 20.17
C SER A 95 -4.90 -13.58 20.47
N ASP A 96 -4.16 -13.60 21.58
CA ASP A 96 -3.16 -12.60 21.96
C ASP A 96 -1.86 -12.70 21.13
N ASP A 97 -1.88 -13.50 20.07
CA ASP A 97 -0.73 -13.72 19.20
C ASP A 97 -0.35 -12.53 18.33
N CYS A 98 -1.30 -11.59 18.13
CA CYS A 98 -1.09 -10.39 17.33
C CYS A 98 -1.85 -9.22 17.94
N HIS A 99 -1.12 -8.17 18.26
CA HIS A 99 -1.66 -6.92 18.79
C HIS A 99 -1.94 -5.93 17.67
N PHE A 100 -2.63 -4.83 18.00
CA PHE A 100 -2.88 -3.69 17.11
C PHE A 100 -2.22 -2.44 17.67
N ILE A 101 -1.76 -1.55 16.80
CA ILE A 101 -1.29 -0.23 17.23
C ILE A 101 -2.49 0.53 17.78
N PRO A 102 -2.46 0.99 19.05
CA PRO A 102 -3.62 1.64 19.65
C PRO A 102 -4.11 2.84 18.84
N LEU A 103 -5.37 2.79 18.43
CA LEU A 103 -6.08 3.92 17.83
C LEU A 103 -6.47 4.86 18.98
N ILE A 104 -5.99 6.11 18.95
CA ILE A 104 -6.31 7.15 19.93
C ILE A 104 -7.64 7.79 19.57
N ALA A 105 -7.80 8.19 18.29
CA ALA A 105 -9.00 8.82 17.79
C ALA A 105 -9.14 8.69 16.27
N ALA A 106 -10.38 8.86 15.77
CA ALA A 106 -10.67 8.95 14.34
C ALA A 106 -11.66 10.10 14.09
N TYR A 107 -11.38 10.93 13.09
CA TYR A 107 -12.15 12.14 12.77
C TYR A 107 -12.58 12.16 11.31
N ASP A 108 -13.73 12.74 11.04
CA ASP A 108 -14.18 13.01 9.66
C ASP A 108 -13.56 14.30 9.10
N SER A 109 -13.14 15.23 9.97
CA SER A 109 -12.49 16.49 9.55
C SER A 109 -11.28 16.83 10.43
N VAL A 110 -10.26 17.43 9.83
CA VAL A 110 -9.11 17.98 10.57
C VAL A 110 -9.51 19.15 11.47
N ASP A 111 -10.62 19.81 11.16
CA ASP A 111 -11.14 20.91 11.98
C ASP A 111 -11.80 20.41 13.28
N ASP A 112 -12.17 19.12 13.35
CA ASP A 112 -12.77 18.49 14.53
C ASP A 112 -11.72 18.02 15.56
N ILE A 113 -10.43 18.12 15.21
CA ILE A 113 -9.34 17.64 16.08
C ILE A 113 -9.02 18.69 17.14
N ASP A 114 -9.24 18.33 18.40
CA ASP A 114 -8.68 19.07 19.54
C ASP A 114 -7.25 18.58 19.81
N PHE A 115 -6.28 19.28 19.26
CA PHE A 115 -4.86 18.93 19.42
C PHE A 115 -4.35 19.06 20.86
N SER A 116 -5.05 19.80 21.73
CA SER A 116 -4.68 19.95 23.14
C SER A 116 -4.91 18.68 23.97
N GLN A 117 -5.81 17.80 23.52
CA GLN A 117 -6.14 16.53 24.16
C GLN A 117 -5.27 15.35 23.64
N LEU A 118 -4.41 15.59 22.67
CA LEU A 118 -3.56 14.54 22.11
C LEU A 118 -2.28 14.37 22.95
N PRO A 119 -1.71 13.16 23.01
CA PRO A 119 -0.43 12.95 23.67
C PRO A 119 0.67 13.77 22.97
N GLU A 120 1.78 14.03 23.67
CA GLU A 120 2.92 14.78 23.14
C GLU A 120 3.48 14.15 21.84
N LYS A 121 3.32 12.83 21.67
CA LYS A 121 3.85 12.10 20.51
C LYS A 121 2.84 11.11 19.97
N TYR A 122 2.53 11.25 18.67
CA TYR A 122 1.54 10.41 17.98
C TYR A 122 1.81 10.32 16.46
N VAL A 123 1.09 9.44 15.79
CA VAL A 123 1.05 9.36 14.32
C VAL A 123 -0.33 9.79 13.83
N ILE A 124 -0.38 10.73 12.89
CA ILE A 124 -1.60 11.13 12.20
C ILE A 124 -1.51 10.67 10.73
N LYS A 125 -2.59 10.09 10.20
CA LYS A 125 -2.67 9.64 8.80
C LYS A 125 -4.12 9.48 8.35
N MET A 126 -4.33 9.32 7.04
CA MET A 126 -5.63 8.89 6.50
C MET A 126 -5.77 7.36 6.58
N ASN A 127 -7.01 6.88 6.77
CA ASN A 127 -7.31 5.43 6.76
C ASN A 127 -7.25 4.82 5.35
N ASN A 128 -7.49 5.62 4.31
CA ASN A 128 -7.77 5.21 2.94
C ASN A 128 -6.68 5.59 1.93
N ASP A 129 -5.41 5.70 2.35
CA ASP A 129 -4.34 6.11 1.46
C ASP A 129 -2.97 5.52 1.81
N SER A 130 -1.98 5.87 0.99
CA SER A 130 -0.56 5.75 1.27
C SER A 130 0.11 7.12 1.16
N GLY A 131 1.02 7.44 2.10
CA GLY A 131 1.85 8.64 2.05
C GLY A 131 1.31 9.86 2.81
N SER A 132 0.18 9.76 3.53
CA SER A 132 -0.30 10.85 4.42
C SER A 132 0.28 10.80 5.84
N ALA A 133 0.95 9.71 6.22
CA ALA A 133 1.40 9.51 7.60
C ALA A 133 2.46 10.54 8.03
N LEU A 134 2.21 11.18 9.17
CA LEU A 134 3.14 12.09 9.84
C LEU A 134 3.35 11.62 11.28
N VAL A 135 4.60 11.59 11.71
CA VAL A 135 4.95 11.46 13.12
C VAL A 135 5.02 12.88 13.69
N ILE A 136 4.21 13.14 14.69
CA ILE A 136 4.12 14.43 15.36
C ILE A 136 4.78 14.30 16.73
N ASP A 137 5.64 15.25 17.06
CA ASP A 137 6.28 15.43 18.36
C ASP A 137 6.67 16.91 18.55
N LYS A 138 7.31 17.26 19.67
CA LYS A 138 7.75 18.63 19.97
C LYS A 138 8.68 19.24 18.91
N ASP A 139 9.51 18.41 18.26
CA ASP A 139 10.48 18.83 17.26
C ASP A 139 9.86 18.88 15.84
N ARG A 140 8.73 18.21 15.67
CA ARG A 140 7.96 18.13 14.42
C ARG A 140 6.48 18.33 14.70
N PRO A 141 6.04 19.52 15.10
CA PRO A 141 4.64 19.81 15.43
C PRO A 141 3.74 19.72 14.19
N PHE A 142 2.46 19.45 14.40
CA PHE A 142 1.45 19.54 13.34
C PHE A 142 1.20 21.02 12.99
N THR A 143 1.72 21.44 11.85
CA THR A 143 1.74 22.85 11.45
C THR A 143 0.45 23.26 10.74
N GLU A 144 0.19 24.57 10.63
CA GLU A 144 -0.89 25.13 9.80
C GLU A 144 -0.80 24.68 8.33
N ARG A 145 0.40 24.42 7.82
CA ARG A 145 0.60 23.84 6.49
C ARG A 145 0.05 22.41 6.43
N ASN A 146 0.35 21.58 7.43
CA ASN A 146 -0.18 20.22 7.51
C ASN A 146 -1.71 20.25 7.62
N LYS A 147 -2.28 21.14 8.46
CA LYS A 147 -3.73 21.30 8.59
C LYS A 147 -4.38 21.63 7.24
N LYS A 148 -3.83 22.58 6.49
CA LYS A 148 -4.28 22.92 5.14
C LYS A 148 -4.15 21.75 4.17
N GLU A 149 -3.06 20.97 4.23
CA GLU A 149 -2.86 19.79 3.39
C GLU A 149 -3.91 18.71 3.66
N TYR A 150 -4.18 18.41 4.91
CA TYR A 150 -5.25 17.48 5.29
C TYR A 150 -6.63 18.00 4.82
N LYS A 151 -6.99 19.24 5.13
CA LYS A 151 -8.28 19.85 4.81
C LYS A 151 -8.55 19.95 3.31
N TYR A 152 -7.57 20.39 2.53
CA TYR A 152 -7.77 20.73 1.12
C TYR A 152 -7.34 19.66 0.14
N TYR A 153 -6.60 18.66 0.57
CA TYR A 153 -6.14 17.59 -0.30
C TYR A 153 -6.48 16.20 0.24
N PHE A 154 -5.88 15.76 1.34
CA PHE A 154 -6.02 14.36 1.79
C PHE A 154 -7.46 13.93 2.07
N GLN A 155 -8.28 14.78 2.68
CA GLN A 155 -9.69 14.49 2.93
C GLN A 155 -10.57 14.51 1.68
N LYS A 156 -10.14 15.19 0.61
CA LYS A 156 -10.92 15.40 -0.62
C LYS A 156 -10.51 14.50 -1.76
N ARG A 157 -9.29 13.95 -1.72
CA ARG A 157 -8.80 13.07 -2.77
C ARG A 157 -9.46 11.71 -2.71
N ASN A 158 -9.58 11.08 -3.87
CA ASN A 158 -9.79 9.64 -3.94
C ASN A 158 -8.46 8.99 -4.33
N TYR A 159 -7.82 8.30 -3.38
CA TYR A 159 -6.49 7.73 -3.58
C TYR A 159 -6.47 6.72 -4.74
N ALA A 160 -7.57 6.01 -5.00
CA ALA A 160 -7.67 5.09 -6.12
C ALA A 160 -7.32 5.71 -7.48
N TYR A 161 -7.56 7.02 -7.64
CA TYR A 161 -7.30 7.71 -8.90
C TYR A 161 -5.87 8.27 -9.02
N VAL A 162 -5.04 8.11 -7.97
CA VAL A 162 -3.62 8.50 -8.04
C VAL A 162 -2.85 7.56 -8.96
N SER A 163 -3.10 6.25 -8.83
CA SER A 163 -2.39 5.19 -9.56
C SER A 163 -3.27 4.00 -9.94
N TYR A 164 -4.58 4.21 -10.02
CA TYR A 164 -5.59 3.20 -10.37
C TYR A 164 -5.64 2.00 -9.41
N GLU A 165 -5.39 2.25 -8.14
CA GLU A 165 -5.50 1.25 -7.07
C GLU A 165 -6.94 1.20 -6.55
N LEU A 166 -7.84 0.51 -7.29
CA LEU A 166 -9.29 0.64 -7.15
C LEU A 166 -9.85 0.15 -5.81
N GLN A 167 -9.12 -0.66 -5.06
CA GLN A 167 -9.52 -1.08 -3.71
C GLN A 167 -9.61 0.09 -2.72
N TYR A 168 -9.02 1.25 -3.01
CA TYR A 168 -9.15 2.46 -2.17
C TYR A 168 -10.39 3.30 -2.49
N ARG A 169 -11.06 3.07 -3.64
CA ARG A 169 -12.06 3.99 -4.19
C ARG A 169 -13.25 4.23 -3.29
N ASP A 170 -13.77 3.18 -2.69
CA ASP A 170 -15.05 3.20 -1.95
C ASP A 170 -14.86 3.27 -0.43
N ILE A 171 -13.62 3.47 0.04
CA ILE A 171 -13.34 3.66 1.46
C ILE A 171 -13.69 5.10 1.87
N LYS A 172 -14.58 5.24 2.87
CA LYS A 172 -14.90 6.56 3.44
C LYS A 172 -13.66 7.16 4.10
N PRO A 173 -13.18 8.34 3.68
CA PRO A 173 -12.00 8.96 4.26
C PRO A 173 -12.20 9.31 5.75
N LYS A 174 -11.23 8.94 6.58
CA LYS A 174 -11.12 9.37 7.98
C LYS A 174 -9.67 9.73 8.30
N ILE A 175 -9.49 10.70 9.17
CA ILE A 175 -8.19 10.99 9.77
C ILE A 175 -8.08 10.12 11.02
N ILE A 176 -7.03 9.32 11.12
CA ILE A 176 -6.76 8.47 12.28
C ILE A 176 -5.52 8.96 13.02
N ILE A 177 -5.61 8.92 14.33
CA ILE A 177 -4.51 9.23 15.24
C ILE A 177 -4.19 7.96 16.01
N GLN A 178 -2.95 7.50 15.88
CA GLN A 178 -2.47 6.28 16.52
C GLN A 178 -1.30 6.58 17.46
N LYS A 179 -1.15 5.71 18.46
CA LYS A 179 -0.01 5.76 19.37
C LYS A 179 1.29 5.65 18.59
N TYR A 180 2.25 6.51 18.91
CA TYR A 180 3.59 6.36 18.41
C TYR A 180 4.32 5.23 19.14
N MET A 181 4.85 4.26 18.40
CA MET A 181 5.39 3.02 18.97
C MET A 181 6.93 2.99 19.04
N GLY A 182 7.63 4.03 18.58
CA GLY A 182 9.09 4.11 18.65
C GLY A 182 9.78 4.43 17.31
N HIS A 183 11.08 4.74 17.36
CA HIS A 183 11.87 5.12 16.17
C HIS A 183 12.42 3.94 15.37
N SER A 184 12.72 2.83 16.03
CA SER A 184 13.47 1.71 15.44
C SER A 184 12.60 0.49 15.15
N ILE A 185 11.34 0.73 14.82
CA ILE A 185 10.40 -0.35 14.50
C ILE A 185 10.78 -0.95 13.15
N ARG A 186 11.09 -2.23 13.15
CA ARG A 186 11.29 -2.99 11.93
C ARG A 186 9.96 -3.45 11.38
N ASP A 187 9.80 -3.25 10.10
CA ASP A 187 8.61 -3.56 9.32
C ASP A 187 8.87 -4.85 8.54
N TYR A 188 8.20 -5.93 8.94
CA TYR A 188 8.31 -7.25 8.33
C TYR A 188 7.15 -7.46 7.37
N LYS A 189 7.44 -7.54 6.07
CA LYS A 189 6.46 -7.52 4.98
C LYS A 189 6.45 -8.87 4.26
N PHE A 190 5.43 -9.66 4.52
CA PHE A 190 5.29 -11.02 4.00
C PHE A 190 4.55 -11.02 2.67
N ALA A 191 5.24 -11.40 1.59
CA ALA A 191 4.61 -11.61 0.29
C ALA A 191 3.92 -12.97 0.26
N CYS A 192 2.61 -12.96 -0.02
CA CYS A 192 1.78 -14.16 -0.01
C CYS A 192 1.06 -14.32 -1.33
N PHE A 193 1.08 -15.54 -1.88
CA PHE A 193 0.34 -15.91 -3.08
C PHE A 193 -0.50 -17.15 -2.80
N ASN A 194 -1.81 -17.07 -3.10
CA ASN A 194 -2.76 -18.17 -2.92
C ASN A 194 -2.68 -18.82 -1.51
N GLY A 195 -2.49 -18.00 -0.48
CA GLY A 195 -2.38 -18.46 0.92
C GLY A 195 -1.00 -18.96 1.34
N LYS A 196 -0.01 -19.00 0.44
CA LYS A 196 1.38 -19.42 0.70
C LYS A 196 2.27 -18.19 0.86
N VAL A 197 2.98 -18.09 1.96
CA VAL A 197 4.04 -17.07 2.13
C VAL A 197 5.28 -17.50 1.35
N VAL A 198 5.82 -16.61 0.52
CA VAL A 198 7.00 -16.90 -0.32
C VAL A 198 8.25 -16.17 0.13
N SER A 199 8.11 -14.98 0.72
CA SER A 199 9.26 -14.20 1.21
C SER A 199 8.84 -13.20 2.27
N CYS A 200 9.83 -12.73 3.04
CA CYS A 200 9.69 -11.63 3.99
C CYS A 200 10.66 -10.51 3.64
N ARG A 201 10.16 -9.35 3.29
CA ARG A 201 10.93 -8.13 3.10
C ARG A 201 11.07 -7.38 4.40
N VAL A 202 12.28 -6.90 4.70
CA VAL A 202 12.59 -6.04 5.84
C VAL A 202 13.19 -4.74 5.33
N ASP A 203 12.55 -3.62 5.67
CA ASP A 203 13.02 -2.28 5.35
C ASP A 203 13.79 -1.70 6.56
N PHE A 204 14.97 -1.10 6.31
CA PHE A 204 15.84 -0.50 7.33
C PHE A 204 16.02 0.99 7.05
N ASP A 205 16.09 1.78 8.12
CA ASP A 205 16.36 3.22 8.09
C ASP A 205 15.53 3.99 7.04
N ARG A 206 14.20 3.81 7.09
CA ARG A 206 13.25 4.39 6.11
C ARG A 206 13.31 5.91 5.98
N PHE A 207 13.88 6.61 6.95
CA PHE A 207 14.00 8.06 6.98
C PHE A 207 15.43 8.57 6.74
N GLY A 208 16.38 7.65 6.54
CA GLY A 208 17.79 7.94 6.28
C GLY A 208 18.30 7.21 5.04
N ASN A 209 19.36 6.41 5.20
CA ASN A 209 19.88 5.55 4.14
C ASN A 209 19.06 4.26 4.03
N HIS A 210 17.90 4.36 3.38
CA HIS A 210 16.93 3.27 3.28
C HIS A 210 17.51 2.08 2.51
N THR A 211 17.68 0.97 3.22
CA THR A 211 18.11 -0.31 2.65
C THR A 211 17.04 -1.38 2.87
N ARG A 212 17.10 -2.47 2.09
CA ARG A 212 16.05 -3.49 2.06
C ARG A 212 16.68 -4.87 1.90
N ASN A 213 16.27 -5.82 2.74
CA ASN A 213 16.60 -7.23 2.57
C ASN A 213 15.33 -8.06 2.39
N ILE A 214 15.44 -9.13 1.62
CA ILE A 214 14.35 -10.08 1.39
C ILE A 214 14.82 -11.45 1.80
N TYR A 215 14.08 -12.12 2.68
CA TYR A 215 14.43 -13.40 3.29
C TYR A 215 13.42 -14.49 2.95
N ASP A 216 13.91 -15.73 2.84
CA ASP A 216 13.06 -16.90 2.79
C ASP A 216 12.57 -17.33 4.21
N LYS A 217 11.85 -18.46 4.28
CA LYS A 217 11.37 -19.03 5.53
C LYS A 217 12.49 -19.41 6.52
N ASN A 218 13.68 -19.77 6.01
CA ASN A 218 14.82 -20.15 6.82
C ASN A 218 15.67 -18.95 7.25
N TRP A 219 15.24 -17.74 6.92
CA TRP A 219 16.00 -16.50 7.12
C TRP A 219 17.25 -16.40 6.24
N THR A 220 17.25 -17.08 5.10
CA THR A 220 18.28 -16.94 4.08
C THR A 220 18.00 -15.70 3.25
N LEU A 221 19.00 -14.85 3.05
CA LEU A 221 18.88 -13.68 2.19
C LEU A 221 18.65 -14.14 0.74
N LEU A 222 17.55 -13.72 0.16
CA LEU A 222 17.23 -14.05 -1.22
C LEU A 222 18.07 -13.20 -2.19
N PRO A 223 18.47 -13.75 -3.35
CA PRO A 223 19.39 -13.10 -4.28
C PRO A 223 18.67 -12.10 -5.22
N TYR A 224 17.68 -11.39 -4.69
CA TYR A 224 16.99 -10.33 -5.42
C TYR A 224 16.55 -9.19 -4.51
N ASN A 225 16.31 -8.03 -5.11
CA ASN A 225 15.67 -6.90 -4.48
C ASN A 225 14.59 -6.30 -5.39
N LYS A 226 13.82 -5.32 -4.90
CA LYS A 226 12.75 -4.67 -5.64
C LYS A 226 12.80 -3.16 -5.44
N GLY A 227 12.66 -2.39 -6.56
CA GLY A 227 12.84 -0.95 -6.57
C GLY A 227 14.31 -0.54 -6.52
N GLU A 228 14.59 0.73 -6.25
CA GLU A 228 15.95 1.29 -6.26
C GLU A 228 16.73 1.06 -4.94
N TYR A 229 16.29 0.11 -4.11
CA TYR A 229 16.88 -0.13 -2.80
C TYR A 229 18.02 -1.15 -2.88
N THR A 230 19.12 -0.85 -2.20
CA THR A 230 20.24 -1.78 -2.03
C THR A 230 20.02 -2.67 -0.79
N ASN A 231 20.71 -3.81 -0.77
CA ASN A 231 20.71 -4.64 0.42
C ASN A 231 21.42 -3.94 1.59
N ASN A 232 20.92 -4.17 2.80
CA ASN A 232 21.62 -3.75 4.00
C ASN A 232 22.90 -4.58 4.14
N PRO A 233 24.08 -3.96 4.26
CA PRO A 233 25.35 -4.68 4.33
C PRO A 233 25.55 -5.41 5.66
N LYS A 234 24.77 -5.10 6.69
CA LYS A 234 24.87 -5.74 8.01
C LYS A 234 24.11 -7.05 8.03
N THR A 235 24.70 -8.09 8.61
CA THR A 235 24.00 -9.33 8.92
C THR A 235 22.91 -9.06 9.96
N ILE A 236 21.68 -9.38 9.62
CA ILE A 236 20.53 -9.16 10.49
C ILE A 236 20.14 -10.47 11.14
N LYS A 237 20.12 -10.48 12.47
CA LYS A 237 19.67 -11.64 13.24
C LYS A 237 18.18 -11.90 12.99
N LYS A 238 17.83 -13.18 12.77
CA LYS A 238 16.44 -13.63 12.68
C LYS A 238 15.68 -13.22 13.96
N PRO A 239 14.53 -12.53 13.86
CA PRO A 239 13.76 -12.17 15.05
C PRO A 239 13.13 -13.42 15.70
N ALA A 240 13.02 -13.43 17.01
CA ALA A 240 12.45 -14.56 17.75
C ALA A 240 11.02 -14.90 17.30
N ASN A 241 10.24 -13.87 16.93
CA ASN A 241 8.86 -14.02 16.48
C ASN A 241 8.70 -14.36 14.99
N PHE A 242 9.79 -14.56 14.24
CA PHE A 242 9.71 -14.71 12.78
C PHE A 242 8.80 -15.87 12.34
N GLU A 243 8.97 -17.06 12.93
CA GLU A 243 8.14 -18.21 12.61
C GLU A 243 6.66 -17.99 12.92
N LYS A 244 6.39 -17.27 14.01
CA LYS A 244 5.03 -16.90 14.39
C LYS A 244 4.43 -15.91 13.40
N MET A 245 5.17 -14.86 13.02
CA MET A 245 4.74 -13.92 11.99
C MET A 245 4.49 -14.61 10.65
N TRP A 246 5.35 -15.55 10.24
CA TRP A 246 5.19 -16.35 9.02
C TRP A 246 3.87 -17.15 9.02
N LYS A 247 3.56 -17.82 10.14
CA LYS A 247 2.30 -18.56 10.31
C LYS A 247 1.08 -17.63 10.29
N LEU A 248 1.16 -16.48 10.96
CA LEU A 248 0.10 -15.48 10.95
C LEU A 248 -0.14 -14.92 9.54
N ALA A 249 0.92 -14.59 8.80
CA ALA A 249 0.80 -14.14 7.42
C ALA A 249 0.14 -15.19 6.53
N SER A 250 0.55 -16.47 6.66
CA SER A 250 -0.10 -17.57 5.94
C SER A 250 -1.58 -17.71 6.28
N LYS A 251 -1.94 -17.55 7.56
CA LYS A 251 -3.35 -17.61 8.00
C LYS A 251 -4.19 -16.47 7.43
N LEU A 252 -3.67 -15.24 7.51
CA LEU A 252 -4.36 -14.04 7.05
C LEU A 252 -4.42 -13.92 5.52
N SER A 253 -3.52 -14.58 4.80
CA SER A 253 -3.51 -14.54 3.33
C SER A 253 -4.42 -15.59 2.66
N LYS A 254 -5.02 -16.49 3.44
CA LYS A 254 -5.96 -17.51 2.90
C LYS A 254 -7.16 -16.84 2.22
N GLY A 255 -7.49 -17.33 1.03
CA GLY A 255 -8.62 -16.81 0.24
C GLY A 255 -8.26 -15.65 -0.68
N PHE A 256 -7.01 -15.15 -0.63
CA PHE A 256 -6.52 -14.12 -1.54
C PHE A 256 -5.51 -14.71 -2.52
N ASP A 257 -5.67 -14.34 -3.78
CA ASP A 257 -4.76 -14.70 -4.87
C ASP A 257 -3.36 -14.11 -4.64
N GLN A 258 -3.30 -12.85 -4.16
CA GLN A 258 -2.09 -12.17 -3.74
C GLN A 258 -2.43 -11.17 -2.63
N VAL A 259 -1.58 -11.11 -1.62
CA VAL A 259 -1.58 -10.05 -0.60
C VAL A 259 -0.22 -9.98 0.09
N ARG A 260 0.20 -8.79 0.46
CA ARG A 260 1.31 -8.57 1.39
C ARG A 260 0.74 -8.33 2.78
N VAL A 261 1.19 -9.08 3.76
CA VAL A 261 0.81 -8.93 5.17
C VAL A 261 1.99 -8.35 5.93
N ASP A 262 1.78 -7.21 6.58
CA ASP A 262 2.85 -6.49 7.28
C ASP A 262 2.68 -6.60 8.80
N PHE A 263 3.80 -6.87 9.48
CA PHE A 263 3.86 -6.90 10.94
C PHE A 263 5.04 -6.07 11.45
N TYR A 264 4.90 -5.64 12.71
CA TYR A 264 6.00 -5.10 13.51
C TYR A 264 6.32 -6.07 14.65
N ASP A 265 7.60 -6.20 14.99
CA ASP A 265 8.05 -6.88 16.21
C ASP A 265 8.60 -5.83 17.18
N ILE A 266 7.82 -5.52 18.22
CA ILE A 266 8.12 -4.46 19.18
C ILE A 266 8.17 -5.08 20.57
N ASP A 267 9.34 -5.06 21.19
CA ASP A 267 9.56 -5.60 22.54
C ASP A 267 9.07 -7.05 22.69
N GLY A 268 9.30 -7.87 21.66
CA GLY A 268 8.90 -9.28 21.62
C GLY A 268 7.40 -9.51 21.42
N LYS A 269 6.64 -8.49 21.05
CA LYS A 269 5.22 -8.58 20.70
C LYS A 269 5.02 -8.28 19.23
N ILE A 270 4.18 -9.10 18.58
CA ILE A 270 3.81 -8.90 17.18
C ILE A 270 2.65 -7.92 17.11
N TYR A 271 2.81 -6.88 16.30
CA TYR A 271 1.73 -5.95 15.97
C TYR A 271 1.37 -6.06 14.49
N PHE A 272 0.08 -6.10 14.19
CA PHE A 272 -0.41 -6.03 12.83
C PHE A 272 -0.15 -4.63 12.24
N GLY A 273 0.36 -4.60 11.02
CA GLY A 273 0.62 -3.38 10.27
C GLY A 273 -0.46 -3.07 9.25
N GLU A 274 -0.47 -3.82 8.14
CA GLU A 274 -1.44 -3.65 7.05
C GLU A 274 -1.57 -4.89 6.16
N MET A 275 -2.62 -4.95 5.37
CA MET A 275 -2.74 -5.82 4.20
C MET A 275 -2.67 -4.97 2.93
N THR A 276 -1.72 -5.29 2.04
CA THR A 276 -1.48 -4.50 0.82
C THR A 276 -1.68 -5.39 -0.41
N PHE A 277 -2.60 -4.98 -1.29
CA PHE A 277 -2.94 -5.71 -2.51
C PHE A 277 -2.21 -5.20 -3.76
N THR A 278 -1.63 -3.99 -3.71
CA THR A 278 -1.00 -3.31 -4.85
C THR A 278 0.40 -2.81 -4.51
N ASN A 279 1.27 -3.75 -4.10
CA ASN A 279 2.61 -3.44 -3.63
C ASN A 279 3.45 -2.72 -4.70
N GLY A 280 3.91 -1.48 -4.39
CA GLY A 280 4.67 -0.64 -5.32
C GLY A 280 3.91 -0.30 -6.61
N ASN A 281 2.58 -0.37 -6.58
CA ASN A 281 1.69 -0.12 -7.71
C ASN A 281 2.00 -0.97 -8.98
N GLY A 282 2.81 -2.04 -8.84
CA GLY A 282 3.24 -2.89 -9.98
C GLY A 282 4.18 -2.19 -10.96
N ILE A 283 4.96 -1.21 -10.51
CA ILE A 283 5.96 -0.50 -11.32
C ILE A 283 7.36 -0.51 -10.70
N GLU A 284 7.56 -1.22 -9.59
CA GLU A 284 8.90 -1.43 -9.02
C GLU A 284 9.59 -2.59 -9.75
N ALA A 285 10.73 -2.34 -10.38
CA ALA A 285 11.52 -3.38 -11.04
C ALA A 285 12.15 -4.34 -10.02
N PHE A 286 12.26 -5.60 -10.39
CA PHE A 286 13.09 -6.58 -9.67
C PHE A 286 14.54 -6.51 -10.13
N HIS A 287 15.47 -6.80 -9.24
CA HIS A 287 16.90 -6.87 -9.49
C HIS A 287 17.47 -8.16 -8.92
N PRO A 288 17.84 -9.16 -9.73
CA PRO A 288 17.76 -9.22 -11.22
C PRO A 288 16.33 -9.24 -11.78
N ASN A 289 16.16 -8.81 -13.04
CA ASN A 289 14.85 -8.64 -13.68
C ASN A 289 14.05 -9.94 -13.84
N ASP A 290 14.72 -11.09 -13.98
CA ASP A 290 14.10 -12.42 -14.13
C ASP A 290 13.26 -12.83 -12.90
N TYR A 291 13.46 -12.16 -11.76
CA TYR A 291 12.62 -12.38 -10.58
C TYR A 291 11.21 -11.84 -10.74
N ASP A 292 10.94 -10.93 -11.66
CA ASP A 292 9.56 -10.51 -11.96
C ASP A 292 8.72 -11.67 -12.50
N GLU A 293 9.29 -12.47 -13.42
CA GLU A 293 8.64 -13.66 -13.94
C GLU A 293 8.57 -14.79 -12.91
N LYS A 294 9.67 -15.06 -12.17
CA LYS A 294 9.69 -16.05 -11.10
C LYS A 294 8.62 -15.80 -10.04
N MET A 295 8.46 -14.57 -9.63
CA MET A 295 7.40 -14.18 -8.67
C MET A 295 6.01 -14.23 -9.32
N GLY A 296 5.91 -13.96 -10.60
CA GLY A 296 4.67 -14.14 -11.37
C GLY A 296 4.23 -15.61 -11.42
N GLN A 297 5.14 -16.57 -11.54
CA GLN A 297 4.84 -18.01 -11.53
C GLN A 297 4.26 -18.50 -10.19
N GLU A 298 4.66 -17.91 -9.07
CA GLU A 298 4.08 -18.22 -7.75
C GLU A 298 2.63 -17.74 -7.61
N TRP A 299 2.19 -16.81 -8.45
CA TRP A 299 0.87 -16.17 -8.37
C TRP A 299 -0.09 -16.73 -9.43
N LYS A 300 -1.11 -17.46 -8.99
CA LYS A 300 -2.19 -17.95 -9.84
C LYS A 300 -3.37 -16.97 -9.81
N LEU A 301 -3.59 -16.29 -10.93
CA LEU A 301 -4.78 -15.45 -11.15
C LEU A 301 -5.90 -16.29 -11.77
N ASP A 302 -7.13 -16.01 -11.36
CA ASP A 302 -8.33 -16.51 -12.05
C ASP A 302 -8.57 -15.68 -13.33
N MET A 303 -7.84 -16.04 -14.39
CA MET A 303 -7.91 -15.31 -15.65
C MET A 303 -9.26 -15.48 -16.35
N ASP A 304 -9.99 -16.57 -16.12
CA ASP A 304 -11.33 -16.76 -16.69
C ASP A 304 -12.32 -15.75 -16.16
N ALA A 305 -12.34 -15.54 -14.84
CA ALA A 305 -13.20 -14.54 -14.20
C ALA A 305 -12.76 -13.12 -14.57
N ILE A 306 -11.45 -12.87 -14.61
CA ILE A 306 -10.86 -11.57 -14.96
C ILE A 306 -11.19 -11.19 -16.40
N SER A 307 -10.98 -12.09 -17.37
CA SER A 307 -11.22 -11.84 -18.81
C SER A 307 -12.68 -11.54 -19.07
N LYS A 308 -13.61 -12.30 -18.48
CA LYS A 308 -15.07 -12.05 -18.57
C LYS A 308 -15.42 -10.65 -18.04
N ARG A 309 -14.84 -10.28 -16.89
CA ARG A 309 -15.07 -8.95 -16.29
C ARG A 309 -14.48 -7.84 -17.14
N ARG A 310 -13.25 -8.01 -17.64
CA ARG A 310 -12.56 -7.06 -18.50
C ARG A 310 -13.36 -6.81 -19.79
N GLU A 311 -13.74 -7.88 -20.51
CA GLU A 311 -14.53 -7.78 -21.72
C GLU A 311 -15.84 -7.00 -21.50
N LYS A 312 -16.56 -7.32 -20.44
CA LYS A 312 -17.79 -6.59 -20.05
C LYS A 312 -17.56 -5.11 -19.84
N LEU A 313 -16.51 -4.73 -19.07
CA LEU A 313 -16.24 -3.34 -18.73
C LEU A 313 -15.75 -2.53 -19.93
N LEU A 314 -14.94 -3.14 -20.80
CA LEU A 314 -14.49 -2.52 -22.05
C LEU A 314 -15.66 -2.34 -23.04
N LYS A 315 -16.48 -3.38 -23.26
CA LYS A 315 -17.64 -3.33 -24.15
C LYS A 315 -18.66 -2.27 -23.75
N LEU A 316 -18.90 -2.10 -22.45
CA LEU A 316 -19.83 -1.11 -21.90
C LEU A 316 -19.21 0.29 -21.83
N ASN A 317 -17.97 0.48 -22.20
CA ASN A 317 -17.23 1.74 -22.05
C ASN A 317 -17.37 2.33 -20.64
N THR A 318 -17.30 1.46 -19.63
CA THR A 318 -17.55 1.81 -18.21
C THR A 318 -16.48 2.74 -17.68
N LYS A 319 -16.90 3.82 -17.02
CA LYS A 319 -15.98 4.69 -16.28
C LYS A 319 -15.63 4.08 -14.93
N ILE A 320 -14.38 4.29 -14.51
CA ILE A 320 -13.86 3.73 -13.26
C ILE A 320 -14.67 4.14 -12.03
N LYS A 321 -15.23 5.36 -12.01
CA LYS A 321 -16.07 5.86 -10.90
C LYS A 321 -17.44 5.18 -10.81
N ASP A 322 -17.93 4.61 -11.90
CA ASP A 322 -19.32 4.12 -12.02
C ASP A 322 -19.40 2.59 -11.81
N VAL A 323 -18.24 1.90 -11.74
CA VAL A 323 -18.22 0.45 -11.53
C VAL A 323 -18.64 0.09 -10.10
N LYS A 324 -19.40 -1.00 -9.93
CA LYS A 324 -19.75 -1.58 -8.62
C LYS A 324 -18.89 -2.82 -8.35
N PHE A 325 -18.29 -2.86 -7.15
CA PHE A 325 -17.50 -3.99 -6.67
C PHE A 325 -18.29 -4.92 -5.75
#